data_7a2d362633fb94d0f42f2f77571dcec6
#
_entry.id   7a2d362633fb94d0f42f2f77571dcec6
#
_cell.length_a   1.000
_cell.length_b   1.000
_cell.length_c   1.000
_cell.angle_alpha   90.00
_cell.angle_beta   90.00
_cell.angle_gamma   90.00
#
_symmetry.space_group_name_H-M   'P 1'
#
loop_
_entity.id
_entity.type
_entity.pdbx_description
1 polymer ?
#
loop_
_entity_poly.entity_id
_entity_poly.type
_entity_poly.pdbx_seq_one_letter_code
_entity_poly.pdbx_strand_id
1 'polypeptide(L)'
;MNPRLEKLRQEREKLAEKLTSLTARLKDLDEQILKLENTDIVGIVRENGLTIEQLAALMAMLEKRPTAALPDEYRKTEEFMDEE
;
A
#
# COMPACT_ATOMS: atom_id res chain seq x y z
N MET A 1 38.16 7.00 -28.10
CA MET A 1 36.84 6.96 -27.50
C MET A 1 36.36 8.33 -27.10
N ASN A 2 35.05 8.56 -27.13
CA ASN A 2 34.50 9.87 -26.84
C ASN A 2 34.41 10.09 -25.32
N PRO A 3 35.22 11.00 -24.73
CA PRO A 3 35.20 11.25 -23.28
C PRO A 3 33.83 11.75 -22.79
N ARG A 4 33.12 12.46 -23.63
CA ARG A 4 31.80 12.99 -23.29
C ARG A 4 30.77 11.86 -23.14
N LEU A 5 30.84 10.88 -24.02
CA LEU A 5 29.98 9.70 -23.96
C LEU A 5 30.24 8.90 -22.67
N GLU A 6 31.51 8.72 -22.34
CA GLU A 6 31.92 8.01 -21.14
C GLU A 6 31.37 8.67 -19.88
N LYS A 7 31.50 10.01 -19.83
CA LYS A 7 31.00 10.79 -18.71
C LYS A 7 29.47 10.66 -18.55
N LEU A 8 28.75 10.70 -19.67
CA LEU A 8 27.28 10.56 -19.66
C LEU A 8 26.87 9.16 -19.20
N ARG A 9 27.61 8.13 -19.59
CA ARG A 9 27.35 6.76 -19.14
C ARG A 9 27.54 6.62 -17.64
N GLN A 10 28.60 7.27 -17.09
CA GLN A 10 28.85 7.26 -15.66
C GLN A 10 27.74 7.98 -14.89
N GLU A 11 27.27 9.11 -15.40
CA GLU A 11 26.16 9.84 -14.79
C GLU A 11 24.88 8.99 -14.78
N ARG A 12 24.61 8.33 -15.90
CA ARG A 12 23.44 7.44 -16.00
C ARG A 12 23.52 6.32 -14.99
N GLU A 13 24.68 5.72 -14.83
CA GLU A 13 24.90 4.62 -13.88
C GLU A 13 24.62 5.06 -12.45
N LYS A 14 25.13 6.23 -12.07
CA LYS A 14 24.90 6.79 -10.74
C LYS A 14 23.42 7.05 -10.47
N LEU A 15 22.72 7.58 -11.47
CA LEU A 15 21.28 7.82 -11.36
C LEU A 15 20.50 6.51 -11.25
N ALA A 16 20.89 5.50 -12.01
CA ALA A 16 20.26 4.18 -11.95
C ALA A 16 20.42 3.56 -10.56
N GLU A 17 21.59 3.69 -9.96
CA GLU A 17 21.86 3.21 -8.60
C GLU A 17 20.99 3.93 -7.57
N LYS A 18 20.89 5.26 -7.69
CA LYS A 18 20.03 6.07 -6.81
C LYS A 18 18.57 5.67 -6.95
N LEU A 19 18.13 5.45 -8.18
CA LEU A 19 16.76 5.04 -8.44
C LEU A 19 16.45 3.69 -7.77
N THR A 20 17.36 2.73 -7.88
CA THR A 20 17.23 1.43 -7.25
C THR A 20 17.12 1.58 -5.72
N SER A 21 18.00 2.38 -5.12
CA SER A 21 17.99 2.64 -3.68
C SER A 21 16.71 3.30 -3.23
N LEU A 22 16.23 4.30 -3.98
CA LEU A 22 14.99 5.00 -3.64
C LEU A 22 13.78 4.11 -3.80
N THR A 23 13.77 3.25 -4.81
CA THR A 23 12.68 2.29 -5.01
C THR A 23 12.60 1.31 -3.85
N ALA A 24 13.76 0.81 -3.38
CA ALA A 24 13.82 -0.09 -2.24
C ALA A 24 13.35 0.63 -0.96
N ARG A 25 13.75 1.89 -0.78
CA ARG A 25 13.34 2.69 0.37
C ARG A 25 11.84 2.94 0.38
N LEU A 26 11.28 3.24 -0.79
CA LEU A 26 9.85 3.46 -0.94
C LEU A 26 9.07 2.21 -0.57
N LYS A 27 9.51 1.05 -1.04
CA LYS A 27 8.89 -0.23 -0.71
C LYS A 27 8.92 -0.50 0.79
N ASP A 28 10.05 -0.23 1.43
CA ASP A 28 10.21 -0.40 2.87
C ASP A 28 9.25 0.50 3.65
N LEU A 29 9.11 1.76 3.24
CA LEU A 29 8.17 2.69 3.87
C LEU A 29 6.73 2.22 3.70
N ASP A 30 6.37 1.74 2.52
CA ASP A 30 5.03 1.21 2.27
C ASP A 30 4.72 0.02 3.19
N GLU A 31 5.69 -0.85 3.40
CA GLU A 31 5.54 -1.99 4.31
C GLU A 31 5.38 -1.54 5.76
N GLN A 32 6.15 -0.54 6.18
CA GLN A 32 6.03 0.02 7.53
C GLN A 32 4.67 0.67 7.76
N ILE A 33 4.20 1.44 6.77
CA ILE A 33 2.88 2.08 6.83
C ILE A 33 1.80 1.02 6.98
N LEU A 34 1.85 -0.02 6.16
CA LEU A 34 0.88 -1.10 6.21
C LEU A 34 0.84 -1.77 7.59
N LYS A 35 2.01 -2.04 8.18
CA LYS A 35 2.10 -2.65 9.50
C LYS A 35 1.47 -1.77 10.58
N LEU A 36 1.73 -0.47 10.54
CA LEU A 36 1.17 0.47 11.51
C LEU A 36 -0.34 0.62 11.33
N GLU A 37 -0.82 0.68 10.10
CA GLU A 37 -2.24 0.72 9.81
C GLU A 37 -2.94 -0.53 10.35
N ASN A 38 -2.34 -1.71 10.16
CA ASN A 38 -2.89 -2.96 10.67
C ASN A 38 -2.96 -2.96 12.19
N THR A 39 -1.94 -2.44 12.86
CA THR A 39 -1.90 -2.30 14.31
C THR A 39 -3.02 -1.38 14.79
N ASP A 40 -3.22 -0.26 14.11
CA ASP A 40 -4.27 0.70 14.44
C ASP A 40 -5.66 0.09 14.26
N ILE A 41 -5.87 -0.66 13.17
CA ILE A 41 -7.15 -1.36 12.93
C ILE A 41 -7.44 -2.34 14.05
N VAL A 42 -6.45 -3.15 14.45
CA VAL A 42 -6.61 -4.11 15.56
C VAL A 42 -6.94 -3.37 16.86
N GLY A 43 -6.28 -2.23 17.10
CA GLY A 43 -6.55 -1.41 18.27
C GLY A 43 -7.98 -0.91 18.31
N ILE A 44 -8.48 -0.40 17.20
CA ILE A 44 -9.85 0.09 17.07
C ILE A 44 -10.85 -1.04 17.32
N VAL A 45 -10.59 -2.21 16.76
CA VAL A 45 -11.44 -3.38 16.93
C VAL A 45 -11.54 -3.76 18.41
N ARG A 46 -10.39 -3.80 19.11
CA ARG A 46 -10.34 -4.14 20.52
C ARG A 46 -11.03 -3.10 21.40
N GLU A 47 -10.86 -1.82 21.08
CA GLU A 47 -11.52 -0.74 21.81
C GLU A 47 -13.06 -0.84 21.74
N ASN A 48 -13.54 -1.38 20.64
CA ASN A 48 -14.98 -1.59 20.45
C ASN A 48 -15.47 -2.95 20.99
N GLY A 49 -14.60 -3.69 21.69
CA GLY A 49 -14.97 -4.94 22.33
C GLY A 49 -15.13 -6.12 21.40
N LEU A 50 -14.64 -6.03 20.19
CA LEU A 50 -14.71 -7.13 19.22
C LEU A 50 -13.48 -8.04 19.33
N THR A 51 -13.72 -9.34 19.20
CA THR A 51 -12.64 -10.32 19.05
C THR A 51 -12.30 -10.46 17.57
N ILE A 52 -11.17 -11.10 17.28
CA ILE A 52 -10.76 -11.37 15.90
C ILE A 52 -11.80 -12.24 15.20
N GLU A 53 -12.34 -13.24 15.90
CA GLU A 53 -13.38 -14.12 15.34
C GLU A 53 -14.66 -13.36 15.01
N GLN A 54 -15.05 -12.43 15.89
CA GLN A 54 -16.24 -11.61 15.66
C GLN A 54 -16.03 -10.67 14.46
N LEU A 55 -14.82 -10.11 14.33
CA LEU A 55 -14.47 -9.27 13.19
C LEU A 55 -14.50 -10.08 11.90
N ALA A 56 -13.94 -11.29 11.91
CA ALA A 56 -13.95 -12.16 10.73
C ALA A 56 -15.39 -12.51 10.30
N ALA A 57 -16.26 -12.79 11.28
CA ALA A 57 -17.67 -13.06 10.99
C ALA A 57 -18.38 -11.84 10.39
N LEU A 58 -18.10 -10.66 10.93
CA LEU A 58 -18.67 -9.42 10.42
C LEU A 58 -18.21 -9.14 8.98
N MET A 59 -16.94 -9.34 8.70
CA MET A 59 -16.40 -9.14 7.36
C MET A 59 -17.00 -10.12 6.36
N ALA A 60 -17.21 -11.37 6.76
CA ALA A 60 -17.87 -12.37 5.93
C ALA A 60 -19.30 -11.97 5.58
N MET A 61 -20.01 -11.38 6.55
CA MET A 61 -21.36 -10.86 6.31
C MET A 61 -21.37 -9.70 5.32
N LEU A 62 -20.40 -8.79 5.44
CA LEU A 62 -20.29 -7.65 4.55
C LEU A 62 -19.95 -8.05 3.11
N GLU A 63 -19.15 -9.10 2.93
CA GLU A 63 -18.83 -9.62 1.61
C GLU A 63 -20.06 -10.14 0.87
N LYS A 64 -21.06 -10.62 1.59
CA LYS A 64 -22.31 -11.14 1.00
C LYS A 64 -23.29 -10.04 0.61
N ARG A 65 -23.04 -8.81 1.04
CA ARG A 65 -23.90 -7.68 0.72
C ARG A 65 -23.56 -7.06 -0.62
N PRO A 66 -24.57 -6.55 -1.37
CA PRO A 66 -24.29 -5.82 -2.59
C PRO A 66 -23.41 -4.59 -2.30
N THR A 67 -22.47 -4.29 -3.20
CA THR A 67 -21.61 -3.11 -3.09
C THR A 67 -22.41 -1.81 -3.05
N ALA A 68 -23.65 -1.83 -3.58
CA ALA A 68 -24.57 -0.69 -3.53
C ALA A 68 -24.89 -0.24 -2.10
N ALA A 69 -24.70 -1.10 -1.11
CA ALA A 69 -24.90 -0.77 0.30
C ALA A 69 -23.75 0.04 0.90
N LEU A 70 -22.62 0.14 0.19
CA LEU A 70 -21.46 0.89 0.65
C LEU A 70 -21.53 2.36 0.18
N PRO A 71 -21.02 3.30 1.00
CA PRO A 71 -20.90 4.69 0.55
C PRO A 71 -20.02 4.81 -0.69
N ASP A 72 -20.28 5.81 -1.50
CA ASP A 72 -19.54 6.06 -2.74
C ASP A 72 -18.04 6.24 -2.50
N GLU A 73 -17.65 6.74 -1.34
CA GLU A 73 -16.24 6.91 -0.97
C GLU A 73 -15.48 5.61 -1.00
N TYR A 74 -16.08 4.54 -0.50
CA TYR A 74 -15.46 3.21 -0.48
C TYR A 74 -15.38 2.60 -1.88
N ARG A 75 -16.37 2.86 -2.72
CA ARG A 75 -16.37 2.41 -4.11
C ARG A 75 -15.23 3.05 -4.89
N LYS A 76 -15.03 4.35 -4.72
CA LYS A 76 -13.95 5.08 -5.39
C LYS A 76 -12.59 4.54 -4.98
N THR A 77 -12.43 4.19 -3.72
CA THR A 77 -11.18 3.61 -3.22
C THR A 77 -10.90 2.27 -3.88
N GLU A 78 -11.91 1.42 -4.02
CA GLU A 78 -11.78 0.13 -4.70
C GLU A 78 -11.43 0.29 -6.17
N GLU A 79 -12.09 1.20 -6.87
CA GLU A 79 -11.81 1.51 -8.27
C GLU A 79 -10.38 1.99 -8.45
N PHE A 80 -9.91 2.81 -7.54
CA PHE A 80 -8.55 3.33 -7.58
C PHE A 80 -7.52 2.22 -7.40
N MET A 81 -7.78 1.27 -6.55
CA MET A 81 -6.90 0.13 -6.33
C MET A 81 -6.88 -0.82 -7.53
N ASP A 82 -8.01 -0.99 -8.20
CA ASP A 82 -8.14 -1.85 -9.37
C ASP A 82 -7.39 -1.32 -10.58
N GLU A 83 -7.12 -0.03 -10.64
CA GLU A 83 -6.38 0.57 -11.74
C GLU A 83 -4.88 0.26 -11.71
N GLU A 84 -4.37 -0.20 -10.62
CA GLU A 84 -2.98 -0.61 -10.52
C GLU A 84 -2.77 -2.03 -11.03
#